data_1b8a75db632391388db978cd75720a83
#
_entry.id   1b8a75db632391388db978cd75720a83
#
_cell.length_a   1.000
_cell.length_b   1.000
_cell.length_c   1.000
_cell.angle_alpha   90.00
_cell.angle_beta   90.00
_cell.angle_gamma   90.00
#
_symmetry.space_group_name_H-M   'P 1'
#
loop_
_entity.id
_entity.type
_entity.pdbx_description
1 polymer ?
#
loop_
_entity_poly.entity_id
_entity_poly.type
_entity_poly.pdbx_seq_one_letter_code
_entity_poly.pdbx_strand_id
1 'polypeptide(L)'
;MVKNFWGALTAFMAALFLPQPAFAAGLNGAELSIGWVLPFAGILLCIAICPLAVPHFWHSNYGKVAVFWALATAVPLFVIYGSSVAAGSVAHALIGDYIPFIIFVGSLYTVAGGIHIRSSFTGTPLTNTCFLALGAVLANIMGTTGAAMLLIRPLIAANERRRYVMHTFVFFIFIVANIAGSLTPLGDPPLFLGFLRGVDFFWTAEHLILPMLTAVGLLLALYFVMDSVLFNKEKDEFLLAESTCTKEPFGVEGKINFALLGVIIGAVLMAGVWDSGMEFTVLGVHLTGQGVLRDVIFLAAAGLSLALTPADVRSANQFTWEPVLEVGKLFFGIFVTIVPVLEMLKAGMAGAFAPVVAMVTNADGTANNAMYFWMTGALSGFLDNAPTYLAFFNMAGGDASVLMTEGALTLMAISMGSVFMGANSYIGNAPNFMVVAIVQNRGLKMPSFFGYLLWSVGILIPIFLLLTWLYLV
;
A
#
# COMPACT_ATOMS: atom_id res chain seq x y z
N MET A 1 -2.64 11.43 -24.12
CA MET A 1 -2.24 11.15 -22.74
C MET A 1 -1.06 12.01 -22.28
N VAL A 2 0.06 12.04 -23.03
CA VAL A 2 1.26 12.86 -22.72
C VAL A 2 0.94 14.36 -22.59
N LYS A 3 0.04 14.94 -23.43
CA LYS A 3 -0.36 16.37 -23.34
C LYS A 3 -1.07 16.70 -22.02
N ASN A 4 -1.90 15.79 -21.50
CA ASN A 4 -2.63 16.02 -20.24
C ASN A 4 -1.69 15.89 -19.02
N PHE A 5 -0.66 15.07 -19.10
CA PHE A 5 0.37 14.93 -18.08
C PHE A 5 1.19 16.23 -17.91
N TRP A 6 1.71 16.78 -19.01
CA TRP A 6 2.45 18.04 -18.98
C TRP A 6 1.58 19.23 -18.56
N GLY A 7 0.28 19.21 -18.89
CA GLY A 7 -0.69 20.19 -18.41
C GLY A 7 -0.88 20.13 -16.88
N ALA A 8 -0.95 18.93 -16.30
CA ALA A 8 -1.04 18.76 -14.86
C ALA A 8 0.24 19.21 -14.13
N LEU A 9 1.41 18.89 -14.68
CA LEU A 9 2.70 19.31 -14.13
C LEU A 9 2.85 20.83 -14.16
N THR A 10 2.51 21.49 -15.27
CA THR A 10 2.56 22.96 -15.36
C THR A 10 1.55 23.63 -14.43
N ALA A 11 0.35 23.07 -14.27
CA ALA A 11 -0.64 23.58 -13.31
C ALA A 11 -0.17 23.44 -11.86
N PHE A 12 0.44 22.31 -11.50
CA PHE A 12 1.06 22.10 -10.19
C PHE A 12 2.18 23.11 -9.91
N MET A 13 3.10 23.27 -10.86
CA MET A 13 4.19 24.25 -10.73
C MET A 13 3.68 25.69 -10.64
N ALA A 14 2.63 26.05 -11.42
CA ALA A 14 2.03 27.37 -11.35
C ALA A 14 1.35 27.64 -9.98
N ALA A 15 0.74 26.63 -9.38
CA ALA A 15 0.09 26.75 -8.07
C ALA A 15 1.07 27.10 -6.93
N LEU A 16 2.37 26.70 -7.05
CA LEU A 16 3.40 27.01 -6.07
C LEU A 16 3.71 28.53 -5.95
N PHE A 17 3.38 29.33 -6.96
CA PHE A 17 3.70 30.75 -7.04
C PHE A 17 2.50 31.69 -6.89
N LEU A 18 1.30 31.15 -6.60
CA LEU A 18 0.12 31.98 -6.39
C LEU A 18 0.12 32.64 -5.00
N PRO A 19 -0.40 33.87 -4.84
CA PRO A 19 -0.60 34.48 -3.53
C PRO A 19 -1.55 33.61 -2.68
N GLN A 20 -1.16 33.34 -1.43
CA GLN A 20 -1.86 32.36 -0.60
C GLN A 20 -2.63 33.03 0.54
N PRO A 21 -3.91 32.63 0.81
CA PRO A 21 -4.62 33.05 2.00
C PRO A 21 -4.01 32.38 3.25
N ALA A 22 -3.91 33.12 4.35
CA ALA A 22 -3.60 32.53 5.65
C ALA A 22 -4.84 31.79 6.18
N PHE A 23 -4.68 30.51 6.54
CA PHE A 23 -5.73 29.74 7.19
C PHE A 23 -5.58 29.80 8.72
N ALA A 24 -6.72 29.72 9.43
CA ALA A 24 -6.76 29.70 10.89
C ALA A 24 -6.26 28.36 11.46
N ALA A 25 -6.11 28.32 12.80
CA ALA A 25 -5.76 27.09 13.53
C ALA A 25 -6.64 25.89 13.12
N GLY A 26 -6.06 24.69 13.17
CA GLY A 26 -6.73 23.45 12.78
C GLY A 26 -7.91 23.06 13.67
N LEU A 27 -8.58 21.97 13.33
CA LEU A 27 -9.70 21.41 14.10
C LEU A 27 -9.23 20.97 15.50
N ASN A 28 -10.02 21.25 16.54
CA ASN A 28 -9.78 20.73 17.87
C ASN A 28 -10.44 19.34 18.02
N GLY A 29 -9.63 18.29 18.01
CA GLY A 29 -10.09 16.89 18.05
C GLY A 29 -10.87 16.54 19.33
N ALA A 30 -10.61 17.21 20.47
CA ALA A 30 -11.32 16.97 21.72
C ALA A 30 -12.79 17.45 21.70
N GLU A 31 -13.11 18.39 20.82
CA GLU A 31 -14.47 18.93 20.68
C GLU A 31 -15.29 18.20 19.60
N LEU A 32 -14.65 17.32 18.81
CA LEU A 32 -15.32 16.58 17.74
C LEU A 32 -16.14 15.42 18.33
N SER A 33 -17.42 15.35 17.93
CA SER A 33 -18.29 14.23 18.29
C SER A 33 -17.98 12.98 17.48
N ILE A 34 -18.29 11.79 18.03
CA ILE A 34 -18.11 10.50 17.35
C ILE A 34 -18.83 10.40 15.98
N GLY A 35 -19.85 11.23 15.76
CA GLY A 35 -20.60 11.31 14.50
C GLY A 35 -19.72 11.65 13.29
N TRP A 36 -18.59 12.32 13.48
CA TRP A 36 -17.63 12.64 12.43
C TRP A 36 -16.90 11.42 11.86
N VAL A 37 -16.99 10.28 12.53
CA VAL A 37 -16.45 8.99 12.02
C VAL A 37 -17.33 8.41 10.91
N LEU A 38 -18.62 8.75 10.87
CA LEU A 38 -19.59 8.12 9.94
C LEU A 38 -19.19 8.22 8.47
N PRO A 39 -18.74 9.35 7.92
CA PRO A 39 -18.33 9.42 6.52
C PRO A 39 -17.10 8.55 6.22
N PHE A 40 -16.12 8.54 7.12
CA PHE A 40 -14.92 7.72 6.98
C PHE A 40 -15.25 6.22 7.06
N ALA A 41 -16.00 5.81 8.05
CA ALA A 41 -16.49 4.43 8.15
C ALA A 41 -17.35 4.04 6.95
N GLY A 42 -18.19 4.98 6.46
CA GLY A 42 -19.06 4.77 5.30
C GLY A 42 -18.28 4.48 4.02
N ILE A 43 -17.26 5.29 3.70
CA ILE A 43 -16.43 5.02 2.50
C ILE A 43 -15.67 3.71 2.63
N LEU A 44 -15.10 3.40 3.79
CA LEU A 44 -14.38 2.16 4.03
C LEU A 44 -15.29 0.93 3.90
N LEU A 45 -16.50 0.99 4.47
CA LEU A 45 -17.49 -0.09 4.30
C LEU A 45 -17.93 -0.23 2.84
N CYS A 46 -18.07 0.86 2.09
CA CYS A 46 -18.36 0.78 0.65
C CYS A 46 -17.22 0.08 -0.10
N ILE A 47 -15.96 0.41 0.18
CA ILE A 47 -14.78 -0.24 -0.43
C ILE A 47 -14.75 -1.73 -0.10
N ALA A 48 -15.06 -2.12 1.14
CA ALA A 48 -15.03 -3.50 1.59
C ALA A 48 -16.19 -4.34 1.04
N ILE A 49 -17.41 -3.80 1.00
CA ILE A 49 -18.63 -4.56 0.75
C ILE A 49 -19.11 -4.46 -0.70
N CYS A 50 -19.08 -3.26 -1.30
CA CYS A 50 -19.70 -3.06 -2.61
C CYS A 50 -19.06 -3.86 -3.75
N PRO A 51 -17.72 -4.07 -3.81
CA PRO A 51 -17.10 -4.93 -4.83
C PRO A 51 -17.65 -6.37 -4.78
N LEU A 52 -18.01 -6.86 -3.58
CA LEU A 52 -18.49 -8.22 -3.36
C LEU A 52 -20.02 -8.33 -3.54
N ALA A 53 -20.76 -7.36 -3.00
CA ALA A 53 -22.23 -7.42 -2.98
C ALA A 53 -22.88 -6.88 -4.26
N VAL A 54 -22.31 -5.83 -4.86
CA VAL A 54 -22.86 -5.11 -6.03
C VAL A 54 -21.74 -4.72 -7.03
N PRO A 55 -20.96 -5.68 -7.56
CA PRO A 55 -19.76 -5.42 -8.34
C PRO A 55 -20.01 -4.53 -9.57
N HIS A 56 -21.10 -4.73 -10.29
CA HIS A 56 -21.43 -3.93 -11.48
C HIS A 56 -21.69 -2.46 -11.16
N PHE A 57 -22.43 -2.18 -10.08
CA PHE A 57 -22.63 -0.83 -9.57
C PHE A 57 -21.30 -0.22 -9.14
N TRP A 58 -20.49 -0.97 -8.39
CA TRP A 58 -19.21 -0.51 -7.88
C TRP A 58 -18.27 -0.07 -8.99
N HIS A 59 -17.99 -0.93 -9.96
CA HIS A 59 -17.12 -0.63 -11.10
C HIS A 59 -17.49 0.65 -11.84
N SER A 60 -18.79 0.95 -11.95
CA SER A 60 -19.27 2.13 -12.67
C SER A 60 -19.32 3.39 -11.81
N ASN A 61 -19.32 3.29 -10.47
CA ASN A 61 -19.68 4.41 -9.59
C ASN A 61 -18.73 4.63 -8.41
N TYR A 62 -17.68 3.84 -8.20
CA TYR A 62 -16.77 3.99 -7.05
C TYR A 62 -16.25 5.43 -6.87
N GLY A 63 -15.92 6.13 -7.97
CA GLY A 63 -15.50 7.53 -7.90
C GLY A 63 -16.61 8.48 -7.43
N LYS A 64 -17.88 8.24 -7.80
CA LYS A 64 -19.01 9.04 -7.29
C LYS A 64 -19.28 8.77 -5.81
N VAL A 65 -19.12 7.51 -5.38
CA VAL A 65 -19.23 7.13 -3.97
C VAL A 65 -18.14 7.84 -3.16
N ALA A 66 -16.90 7.86 -3.65
CA ALA A 66 -15.80 8.57 -3.00
C ALA A 66 -16.09 10.08 -2.86
N VAL A 67 -16.55 10.74 -3.95
CA VAL A 67 -16.94 12.16 -3.91
C VAL A 67 -18.11 12.39 -2.97
N PHE A 68 -19.12 11.53 -2.95
CA PHE A 68 -20.26 11.64 -2.02
C PHE A 68 -19.79 11.68 -0.56
N TRP A 69 -18.96 10.74 -0.13
CA TRP A 69 -18.45 10.69 1.23
C TRP A 69 -17.49 11.86 1.54
N ALA A 70 -16.67 12.28 0.59
CA ALA A 70 -15.84 13.47 0.73
C ALA A 70 -16.69 14.73 0.97
N LEU A 71 -17.77 14.92 0.21
CA LEU A 71 -18.70 16.03 0.42
C LEU A 71 -19.48 15.90 1.71
N ALA A 72 -19.86 14.67 2.13
CA ALA A 72 -20.51 14.42 3.42
C ALA A 72 -19.63 14.81 4.61
N THR A 73 -18.31 14.88 4.44
CA THR A 73 -17.37 15.41 5.43
C THR A 73 -17.13 16.91 5.22
N ALA A 74 -16.71 17.30 4.04
CA ALA A 74 -16.24 18.65 3.76
C ALA A 74 -17.38 19.70 3.98
N VAL A 75 -18.59 19.44 3.48
CA VAL A 75 -19.70 20.41 3.60
C VAL A 75 -20.05 20.71 5.05
N PRO A 76 -20.28 19.72 5.95
CA PRO A 76 -20.52 20.02 7.36
C PRO A 76 -19.33 20.69 8.05
N LEU A 77 -18.07 20.34 7.70
CA LEU A 77 -16.89 21.02 8.24
C LEU A 77 -16.92 22.52 7.89
N PHE A 78 -17.22 22.86 6.64
CA PHE A 78 -17.33 24.27 6.22
C PHE A 78 -18.46 25.02 6.90
N VAL A 79 -19.61 24.37 7.13
CA VAL A 79 -20.78 24.99 7.75
C VAL A 79 -20.58 25.22 9.26
N ILE A 80 -19.97 24.25 9.95
CA ILE A 80 -19.88 24.25 11.43
C ILE A 80 -18.63 24.99 11.90
N TYR A 81 -17.46 24.77 11.27
CA TYR A 81 -16.18 25.32 11.73
C TYR A 81 -15.70 26.52 10.88
N GLY A 82 -16.46 26.87 9.85
CA GLY A 82 -16.14 27.98 8.96
C GLY A 82 -15.13 27.64 7.86
N SER A 83 -15.10 28.50 6.84
CA SER A 83 -14.33 28.26 5.62
C SER A 83 -12.82 28.18 5.85
N SER A 84 -12.27 29.00 6.75
CA SER A 84 -10.83 29.06 7.03
C SER A 84 -10.30 27.76 7.65
N VAL A 85 -10.93 27.26 8.72
CA VAL A 85 -10.53 26.04 9.42
C VAL A 85 -10.74 24.81 8.52
N ALA A 86 -11.93 24.71 7.92
CA ALA A 86 -12.27 23.56 7.08
C ALA A 86 -11.38 23.49 5.80
N ALA A 87 -11.17 24.63 5.12
CA ALA A 87 -10.32 24.68 3.95
C ALA A 87 -8.86 24.35 4.30
N GLY A 88 -8.33 24.86 5.41
CA GLY A 88 -6.97 24.56 5.87
C GLY A 88 -6.76 23.07 6.14
N SER A 89 -7.68 22.45 6.91
CA SER A 89 -7.60 21.04 7.24
C SER A 89 -7.73 20.12 6.03
N VAL A 90 -8.67 20.39 5.13
CA VAL A 90 -8.84 19.63 3.87
C VAL A 90 -7.66 19.88 2.92
N ALA A 91 -7.19 21.12 2.80
CA ALA A 91 -6.03 21.44 1.97
C ALA A 91 -4.77 20.70 2.45
N HIS A 92 -4.54 20.63 3.78
CA HIS A 92 -3.41 19.89 4.34
C HIS A 92 -3.49 18.41 3.97
N ALA A 93 -4.64 17.76 4.13
CA ALA A 93 -4.82 16.37 3.78
C ALA A 93 -4.63 16.08 2.27
N LEU A 94 -5.09 17.01 1.41
CA LEU A 94 -4.98 16.83 -0.04
C LEU A 94 -3.60 17.22 -0.57
N ILE A 95 -3.03 18.34 -0.16
CA ILE A 95 -1.76 18.86 -0.71
C ILE A 95 -0.57 18.24 0.02
N GLY A 96 -0.65 18.08 1.34
CA GLY A 96 0.43 17.52 2.14
C GLY A 96 0.58 16.00 2.04
N ASP A 97 -0.57 15.30 1.99
CA ASP A 97 -0.56 13.83 2.05
C ASP A 97 -0.99 13.17 0.72
N TYR A 98 -2.20 13.50 0.22
CA TYR A 98 -2.80 12.78 -0.93
C TYR A 98 -2.03 12.99 -2.23
N ILE A 99 -1.67 14.23 -2.59
CA ILE A 99 -0.98 14.51 -3.87
C ILE A 99 0.39 13.84 -3.92
N PRO A 100 1.29 13.97 -2.92
CA PRO A 100 2.56 13.25 -2.90
C PRO A 100 2.38 11.74 -2.96
N PHE A 101 1.37 11.20 -2.27
CA PHE A 101 1.05 9.78 -2.26
C PHE A 101 0.65 9.26 -3.64
N ILE A 102 -0.25 9.96 -4.35
CA ILE A 102 -0.69 9.54 -5.69
C ILE A 102 0.42 9.70 -6.74
N ILE A 103 1.22 10.74 -6.63
CA ILE A 103 2.40 10.93 -7.49
C ILE A 103 3.35 9.74 -7.29
N PHE A 104 3.63 9.35 -6.05
CA PHE A 104 4.48 8.22 -5.71
C PHE A 104 3.95 6.91 -6.28
N VAL A 105 2.73 6.52 -5.92
CA VAL A 105 2.12 5.26 -6.36
C VAL A 105 2.00 5.21 -7.88
N GLY A 106 1.54 6.28 -8.50
CA GLY A 106 1.41 6.37 -9.95
C GLY A 106 2.73 6.28 -10.69
N SER A 107 3.80 6.86 -10.15
CA SER A 107 5.13 6.81 -10.75
C SER A 107 5.76 5.42 -10.64
N LEU A 108 5.69 4.79 -9.47
CA LEU A 108 6.14 3.41 -9.29
C LEU A 108 5.38 2.43 -10.19
N TYR A 109 4.05 2.54 -10.23
CA TYR A 109 3.21 1.71 -11.09
C TYR A 109 3.57 1.86 -12.57
N THR A 110 3.79 3.10 -13.03
CA THR A 110 4.12 3.41 -14.41
C THR A 110 5.48 2.84 -14.82
N VAL A 111 6.48 2.99 -13.96
CA VAL A 111 7.85 2.51 -14.20
C VAL A 111 7.89 0.98 -14.10
N ALA A 112 7.31 0.39 -13.05
CA ALA A 112 7.23 -1.07 -12.90
C ALA A 112 6.47 -1.74 -14.07
N GLY A 113 5.36 -1.14 -14.52
CA GLY A 113 4.59 -1.61 -15.67
C GLY A 113 5.32 -1.51 -17.02
N GLY A 114 6.46 -0.84 -17.07
CA GLY A 114 7.35 -0.77 -18.23
C GLY A 114 8.40 -1.89 -18.28
N ILE A 115 8.45 -2.81 -17.30
CA ILE A 115 9.37 -3.95 -17.26
C ILE A 115 8.61 -5.22 -17.58
N HIS A 116 9.07 -6.00 -18.56
CA HIS A 116 8.47 -7.28 -18.94
C HIS A 116 9.50 -8.40 -18.90
N ILE A 117 9.15 -9.49 -18.21
CA ILE A 117 9.98 -10.71 -18.14
C ILE A 117 9.36 -11.77 -19.05
N ARG A 118 10.09 -12.12 -20.10
CA ARG A 118 9.80 -13.31 -20.92
C ARG A 118 10.57 -14.50 -20.36
N SER A 119 9.89 -15.57 -20.11
CA SER A 119 10.55 -16.81 -19.68
C SER A 119 9.61 -18.00 -19.79
N SER A 120 10.21 -19.16 -20.09
CA SER A 120 9.56 -20.45 -19.95
C SER A 120 10.17 -21.18 -18.76
N PHE A 121 9.94 -20.65 -17.57
CA PHE A 121 10.31 -21.36 -16.35
C PHE A 121 9.37 -22.54 -16.13
N THR A 122 9.92 -23.64 -15.67
CA THR A 122 9.15 -24.83 -15.28
C THR A 122 8.69 -24.66 -13.84
N GLY A 123 7.41 -24.74 -13.55
CA GLY A 123 6.79 -24.52 -12.24
C GLY A 123 7.06 -25.65 -11.24
N THR A 124 8.33 -25.87 -10.91
CA THR A 124 8.73 -26.79 -9.85
C THR A 124 8.64 -26.11 -8.48
N PRO A 125 8.56 -26.86 -7.36
CA PRO A 125 8.53 -26.30 -6.03
C PRO A 125 9.69 -25.35 -5.75
N LEU A 126 10.90 -25.69 -6.20
CA LEU A 126 12.06 -24.82 -6.05
C LEU A 126 11.92 -23.53 -6.86
N THR A 127 11.52 -23.64 -8.12
CA THR A 127 11.33 -22.48 -9.00
C THR A 127 10.30 -21.53 -8.43
N ASN A 128 9.15 -22.04 -7.98
CA ASN A 128 8.08 -21.24 -7.40
C ASN A 128 8.54 -20.57 -6.08
N THR A 129 9.26 -21.30 -5.22
CA THR A 129 9.82 -20.73 -3.98
C THR A 129 10.82 -19.61 -4.30
N CYS A 130 11.67 -19.78 -5.33
CA CYS A 130 12.58 -18.74 -5.79
C CYS A 130 11.83 -17.51 -6.33
N PHE A 131 10.69 -17.68 -7.02
CA PHE A 131 9.84 -16.57 -7.45
C PHE A 131 9.29 -15.80 -6.27
N LEU A 132 8.80 -16.50 -5.22
CA LEU A 132 8.29 -15.87 -4.01
C LEU A 132 9.40 -15.13 -3.26
N ALA A 133 10.57 -15.73 -3.13
CA ALA A 133 11.73 -15.10 -2.47
C ALA A 133 12.25 -13.88 -3.25
N LEU A 134 12.34 -13.99 -4.59
CA LEU A 134 12.70 -12.85 -5.44
C LEU A 134 11.66 -11.72 -5.30
N GLY A 135 10.37 -12.07 -5.29
CA GLY A 135 9.29 -11.13 -5.09
C GLY A 135 9.38 -10.41 -3.75
N ALA A 136 9.78 -11.12 -2.69
CA ALA A 136 10.01 -10.54 -1.38
C ALA A 136 11.11 -9.46 -1.38
N VAL A 137 12.19 -9.67 -2.13
CA VAL A 137 13.23 -8.65 -2.30
C VAL A 137 12.73 -7.47 -3.13
N LEU A 138 12.09 -7.76 -4.28
CA LEU A 138 11.64 -6.73 -5.21
C LEU A 138 10.53 -5.84 -4.62
N ALA A 139 9.70 -6.38 -3.73
CA ALA A 139 8.64 -5.61 -3.07
C ALA A 139 9.18 -4.37 -2.33
N ASN A 140 10.37 -4.45 -1.75
CA ASN A 140 11.00 -3.31 -1.06
C ASN A 140 11.67 -2.29 -2.00
N ILE A 141 11.82 -2.62 -3.28
CA ILE A 141 12.52 -1.80 -4.27
C ILE A 141 11.52 -1.07 -5.18
N MET A 142 10.47 -1.78 -5.62
CA MET A 142 9.51 -1.28 -6.60
C MET A 142 8.05 -1.31 -6.10
N GLY A 143 7.87 -1.50 -4.79
CA GLY A 143 6.59 -1.64 -4.13
C GLY A 143 5.95 -3.02 -4.31
N THR A 144 5.08 -3.39 -3.38
CA THR A 144 4.29 -4.63 -3.43
C THR A 144 3.49 -4.74 -4.73
N THR A 145 2.86 -3.66 -5.17
CA THR A 145 2.12 -3.61 -6.45
C THR A 145 3.03 -3.82 -7.64
N GLY A 146 4.19 -3.15 -7.69
CA GLY A 146 5.15 -3.27 -8.78
C GLY A 146 5.75 -4.67 -8.88
N ALA A 147 6.18 -5.25 -7.76
CA ALA A 147 6.70 -6.61 -7.69
C ALA A 147 5.64 -7.65 -8.06
N ALA A 148 4.40 -7.45 -7.60
CA ALA A 148 3.29 -8.32 -7.95
C ALA A 148 2.99 -8.28 -9.46
N MET A 149 2.92 -7.11 -10.08
CA MET A 149 2.70 -6.99 -11.53
C MET A 149 3.81 -7.61 -12.35
N LEU A 150 5.06 -7.43 -11.92
CA LEU A 150 6.23 -7.97 -12.63
C LEU A 150 6.28 -9.50 -12.61
N LEU A 151 5.97 -10.11 -11.46
CA LEU A 151 6.22 -11.53 -11.23
C LEU A 151 5.00 -12.43 -11.40
N ILE A 152 3.78 -11.90 -11.28
CA ILE A 152 2.57 -12.75 -11.31
C ILE A 152 2.40 -13.45 -12.67
N ARG A 153 2.70 -12.76 -13.79
CA ARG A 153 2.53 -13.35 -15.13
C ARG A 153 3.54 -14.44 -15.43
N PRO A 154 4.88 -14.26 -15.24
CA PRO A 154 5.83 -15.35 -15.35
C PRO A 154 5.53 -16.52 -14.39
N LEU A 155 5.05 -16.23 -13.19
CA LEU A 155 4.66 -17.28 -12.23
C LEU A 155 3.44 -18.08 -12.74
N ILE A 156 2.43 -17.41 -13.30
CA ILE A 156 1.28 -18.07 -13.93
C ILE A 156 1.77 -18.95 -15.10
N ALA A 157 2.57 -18.38 -16.01
CA ALA A 157 3.08 -19.11 -17.19
C ALA A 157 3.88 -20.37 -16.80
N ALA A 158 4.70 -20.27 -15.73
CA ALA A 158 5.44 -21.41 -15.22
C ALA A 158 4.53 -22.54 -14.68
N ASN A 159 3.30 -22.20 -14.25
CA ASN A 159 2.39 -23.11 -13.58
C ASN A 159 1.12 -23.44 -14.38
N GLU A 160 0.96 -22.96 -15.62
CA GLU A 160 -0.27 -23.17 -16.43
C GLU A 160 -0.65 -24.64 -16.60
N ARG A 161 0.32 -25.56 -16.57
CA ARG A 161 0.13 -27.00 -16.76
C ARG A 161 0.00 -27.77 -15.46
N ARG A 162 0.12 -27.10 -14.34
CA ARG A 162 -0.03 -27.71 -13.02
C ARG A 162 -1.51 -27.79 -12.65
N ARG A 163 -1.90 -28.89 -12.05
CA ARG A 163 -3.25 -29.12 -11.54
C ARG A 163 -3.46 -28.44 -10.19
N TYR A 164 -2.45 -28.47 -9.34
CA TYR A 164 -2.51 -27.94 -7.99
C TYR A 164 -1.69 -26.64 -7.89
N VAL A 165 -2.30 -25.48 -8.17
CA VAL A 165 -1.60 -24.18 -8.23
C VAL A 165 -2.16 -23.09 -7.32
N MET A 166 -3.36 -23.31 -6.78
CA MET A 166 -4.09 -22.29 -6.00
C MET A 166 -3.25 -21.75 -4.83
N HIS A 167 -2.59 -22.64 -4.09
CA HIS A 167 -1.74 -22.27 -2.96
C HIS A 167 -0.57 -21.37 -3.36
N THR A 168 -0.01 -21.53 -4.56
CA THR A 168 1.09 -20.69 -5.07
C THR A 168 0.67 -19.22 -5.11
N PHE A 169 -0.54 -18.93 -5.59
CA PHE A 169 -1.04 -17.56 -5.68
C PHE A 169 -1.50 -17.01 -4.33
N VAL A 170 -1.99 -17.86 -3.43
CA VAL A 170 -2.30 -17.46 -2.04
C VAL A 170 -1.01 -17.03 -1.32
N PHE A 171 0.05 -17.83 -1.38
CA PHE A 171 1.33 -17.49 -0.77
C PHE A 171 2.01 -16.29 -1.48
N PHE A 172 1.79 -16.11 -2.76
CA PHE A 172 2.25 -14.92 -3.47
C PHE A 172 1.60 -13.65 -2.89
N ILE A 173 0.30 -13.68 -2.60
CA ILE A 173 -0.38 -12.56 -1.93
C ILE A 173 0.18 -12.37 -0.52
N PHE A 174 0.34 -13.42 0.27
CA PHE A 174 0.88 -13.31 1.62
C PHE A 174 2.26 -12.68 1.65
N ILE A 175 3.17 -13.15 0.80
CA ILE A 175 4.58 -12.76 0.82
C ILE A 175 4.80 -11.48 0.00
N VAL A 176 4.55 -11.54 -1.31
CA VAL A 176 5.00 -10.51 -2.26
C VAL A 176 4.09 -9.28 -2.23
N ALA A 177 2.79 -9.50 -2.16
CA ALA A 177 1.83 -8.41 -2.20
C ALA A 177 1.65 -7.69 -0.84
N ASN A 178 2.22 -8.22 0.26
CA ASN A 178 2.05 -7.64 1.60
C ASN A 178 3.33 -7.73 2.43
N ILE A 179 3.55 -8.85 3.17
CA ILE A 179 4.52 -8.95 4.28
C ILE A 179 5.91 -8.47 3.88
N ALA A 180 6.37 -8.84 2.71
CA ALA A 180 7.70 -8.51 2.26
C ALA A 180 7.92 -7.01 1.96
N GLY A 181 6.87 -6.23 1.68
CA GLY A 181 6.96 -4.79 1.42
C GLY A 181 7.24 -3.92 2.65
N SER A 182 7.61 -4.49 3.78
CA SER A 182 7.67 -3.80 5.07
C SER A 182 8.99 -3.11 5.41
N LEU A 183 10.04 -3.23 4.59
CA LEU A 183 11.36 -2.73 4.97
C LEU A 183 11.65 -1.30 4.51
N THR A 184 10.94 -0.78 3.54
CA THR A 184 11.21 0.56 3.01
C THR A 184 9.93 1.34 2.75
N PRO A 185 9.97 2.67 2.76
CA PRO A 185 8.85 3.50 2.34
C PRO A 185 8.37 3.22 0.89
N LEU A 186 9.24 2.65 0.06
CA LEU A 186 8.90 2.24 -1.31
C LEU A 186 8.10 0.95 -1.35
N GLY A 187 8.19 0.12 -0.29
CA GLY A 187 7.65 -1.22 -0.27
C GLY A 187 6.13 -1.24 -0.21
N ASP A 188 5.55 -0.50 0.70
CA ASP A 188 4.09 -0.50 0.86
C ASP A 188 3.57 0.90 1.23
N PRO A 189 2.38 1.30 0.77
CA PRO A 189 1.77 2.62 1.00
C PRO A 189 1.78 3.14 2.44
N PRO A 190 1.50 2.34 3.48
CA PRO A 190 1.59 2.78 4.87
C PRO A 190 2.93 3.39 5.23
N LEU A 191 4.01 2.76 4.82
CA LEU A 191 5.36 3.19 5.18
C LEU A 191 5.76 4.48 4.46
N PHE A 192 5.28 4.68 3.23
CA PHE A 192 5.47 5.95 2.54
C PHE A 192 4.71 7.09 3.24
N LEU A 193 3.51 6.85 3.75
CA LEU A 193 2.79 7.84 4.55
C LEU A 193 3.51 8.14 5.87
N GLY A 194 4.10 7.14 6.51
CA GLY A 194 4.99 7.35 7.66
C GLY A 194 6.19 8.22 7.31
N PHE A 195 6.83 7.96 6.18
CA PHE A 195 7.93 8.76 5.66
C PHE A 195 7.52 10.23 5.39
N LEU A 196 6.35 10.46 4.81
CA LEU A 196 5.79 11.81 4.63
C LEU A 196 5.56 12.53 5.97
N ARG A 197 5.34 11.79 7.05
CA ARG A 197 5.16 12.28 8.41
C ARG A 197 6.47 12.42 9.19
N GLY A 198 7.62 12.15 8.56
CA GLY A 198 8.94 12.32 9.14
C GLY A 198 9.56 11.04 9.71
N VAL A 199 9.01 9.86 9.46
CA VAL A 199 9.70 8.60 9.78
C VAL A 199 10.90 8.44 8.85
N ASP A 200 12.07 8.13 9.43
CA ASP A 200 13.29 7.94 8.67
C ASP A 200 13.19 6.78 7.67
N PHE A 201 13.82 6.94 6.51
CA PHE A 201 13.76 5.95 5.44
C PHE A 201 14.25 4.56 5.86
N PHE A 202 15.32 4.49 6.62
CA PHE A 202 15.92 3.23 7.05
C PHE A 202 15.35 2.69 8.36
N TRP A 203 14.59 3.50 9.10
CA TRP A 203 14.03 3.11 10.38
C TRP A 203 13.21 1.81 10.27
N THR A 204 12.37 1.70 9.24
CA THR A 204 11.56 0.50 9.01
C THR A 204 12.42 -0.73 8.68
N ALA A 205 13.49 -0.57 7.90
CA ALA A 205 14.42 -1.65 7.63
C ALA A 205 15.12 -2.13 8.92
N GLU A 206 15.61 -1.22 9.74
CA GLU A 206 16.31 -1.55 10.99
C GLU A 206 15.43 -2.30 11.98
N HIS A 207 14.16 -1.92 12.10
CA HIS A 207 13.25 -2.48 13.11
C HIS A 207 12.42 -3.65 12.61
N LEU A 208 12.09 -3.71 11.30
CA LEU A 208 11.21 -4.75 10.77
C LEU A 208 11.94 -5.88 10.04
N ILE A 209 13.26 -5.81 9.83
CA ILE A 209 13.98 -6.84 9.09
C ILE A 209 13.86 -8.23 9.75
N LEU A 210 14.01 -8.32 11.07
CA LEU A 210 13.90 -9.59 11.78
C LEU A 210 12.46 -10.14 11.80
N PRO A 211 11.43 -9.36 12.17
CA PRO A 211 10.04 -9.81 12.06
C PRO A 211 9.66 -10.23 10.63
N MET A 212 10.06 -9.45 9.63
CA MET A 212 9.78 -9.76 8.23
C MET A 212 10.47 -11.06 7.78
N LEU A 213 11.77 -11.21 8.07
CA LEU A 213 12.51 -12.43 7.71
C LEU A 213 11.96 -13.66 8.42
N THR A 214 11.52 -13.52 9.67
CA THR A 214 10.85 -14.61 10.41
C THR A 214 9.55 -15.02 9.71
N ALA A 215 8.68 -14.05 9.40
CA ALA A 215 7.40 -14.34 8.73
C ALA A 215 7.59 -14.92 7.32
N VAL A 216 8.41 -14.27 6.49
CA VAL A 216 8.68 -14.70 5.11
C VAL A 216 9.40 -16.04 5.09
N GLY A 217 10.38 -16.26 5.98
CA GLY A 217 11.11 -17.52 6.09
C GLY A 217 10.20 -18.70 6.43
N LEU A 218 9.31 -18.51 7.43
CA LEU A 218 8.31 -19.52 7.79
C LEU A 218 7.32 -19.80 6.65
N LEU A 219 6.84 -18.74 5.97
CA LEU A 219 5.94 -18.88 4.84
C LEU A 219 6.61 -19.58 3.66
N LEU A 220 7.85 -19.24 3.32
CA LEU A 220 8.59 -19.92 2.23
C LEU A 220 8.85 -21.39 2.55
N ALA A 221 9.22 -21.71 3.81
CA ALA A 221 9.42 -23.08 4.24
C ALA A 221 8.11 -23.90 4.17
N LEU A 222 7.01 -23.35 4.69
CA LEU A 222 5.69 -23.97 4.62
C LEU A 222 5.22 -24.16 3.19
N TYR A 223 5.40 -23.13 2.36
CA TYR A 223 5.10 -23.17 0.93
C TYR A 223 5.86 -24.30 0.22
N PHE A 224 7.19 -24.34 0.42
CA PHE A 224 8.04 -25.35 -0.23
C PHE A 224 7.63 -26.77 0.12
N VAL A 225 7.33 -27.03 1.40
CA VAL A 225 6.85 -28.35 1.83
C VAL A 225 5.49 -28.67 1.20
N MET A 226 4.54 -27.74 1.26
CA MET A 226 3.20 -27.93 0.70
C MET A 226 3.26 -28.15 -0.81
N ASP A 227 3.99 -27.28 -1.54
CA ASP A 227 4.10 -27.38 -3.00
C ASP A 227 4.82 -28.67 -3.43
N SER A 228 5.84 -29.11 -2.67
CA SER A 228 6.54 -30.38 -2.93
C SER A 228 5.62 -31.60 -2.78
N VAL A 229 4.77 -31.60 -1.75
CA VAL A 229 3.78 -32.69 -1.56
C VAL A 229 2.74 -32.72 -2.67
N LEU A 230 2.24 -31.56 -3.07
CA LEU A 230 1.25 -31.44 -4.16
C LEU A 230 1.87 -31.75 -5.53
N PHE A 231 3.07 -31.25 -5.79
CA PHE A 231 3.82 -31.51 -7.02
C PHE A 231 4.08 -33.01 -7.23
N ASN A 232 4.47 -33.72 -6.17
CA ASN A 232 4.71 -35.16 -6.25
C ASN A 232 3.47 -35.97 -6.67
N LYS A 233 2.26 -35.46 -6.45
CA LYS A 233 1.00 -36.11 -6.87
C LYS A 233 0.72 -35.96 -8.37
N GLU A 234 1.34 -35.00 -9.04
CA GLU A 234 1.10 -34.66 -10.45
C GLU A 234 2.38 -34.69 -11.31
N LYS A 235 3.52 -35.09 -10.72
CA LYS A 235 4.84 -34.93 -11.29
C LYS A 235 4.97 -35.58 -12.68
N ASP A 236 4.53 -36.80 -12.85
CA ASP A 236 4.68 -37.54 -14.09
C ASP A 236 3.82 -36.94 -15.21
N GLU A 237 2.58 -36.56 -14.90
CA GLU A 237 1.65 -35.91 -15.81
C GLU A 237 2.18 -34.52 -16.22
N PHE A 238 2.68 -33.76 -15.27
CA PHE A 238 3.28 -32.43 -15.50
C PHE A 238 4.54 -32.52 -16.38
N LEU A 239 5.48 -33.42 -16.08
CA LEU A 239 6.72 -33.57 -16.85
C LEU A 239 6.45 -34.03 -18.27
N LEU A 240 5.44 -34.89 -18.50
CA LEU A 240 5.01 -35.29 -19.83
C LEU A 240 4.47 -34.09 -20.61
N ALA A 241 3.62 -33.27 -20.03
CA ALA A 241 3.07 -32.09 -20.65
C ALA A 241 4.17 -31.03 -20.95
N GLU A 242 5.16 -30.89 -20.08
CA GLU A 242 6.28 -29.95 -20.23
C GLU A 242 7.24 -30.36 -21.36
N SER A 243 7.43 -31.68 -21.57
CA SER A 243 8.35 -32.21 -22.62
C SER A 243 7.91 -31.84 -24.03
N THR A 244 6.65 -31.54 -24.26
CA THR A 244 6.09 -31.19 -25.57
C THR A 244 6.17 -29.69 -25.90
N CYS A 245 6.77 -28.86 -25.03
CA CYS A 245 6.77 -27.44 -25.20
C CYS A 245 8.04 -26.84 -25.76
N THR A 246 7.86 -25.89 -26.64
CA THR A 246 8.93 -24.99 -27.11
C THR A 246 9.23 -23.98 -26.02
N LYS A 247 10.45 -24.01 -25.45
CA LYS A 247 10.86 -23.05 -24.40
C LYS A 247 11.25 -21.74 -25.05
N GLU A 248 10.62 -20.65 -24.61
CA GLU A 248 11.07 -19.32 -24.97
C GLU A 248 12.34 -18.95 -24.18
N PRO A 249 13.33 -18.31 -24.85
CA PRO A 249 14.53 -17.87 -24.15
C PRO A 249 14.18 -16.81 -23.08
N PHE A 250 14.90 -16.87 -21.95
CA PHE A 250 14.80 -15.83 -20.94
C PHE A 250 15.17 -14.47 -21.52
N GLY A 251 14.34 -13.48 -21.28
CA GLY A 251 14.55 -12.11 -21.71
C GLY A 251 13.89 -11.11 -20.78
N VAL A 252 14.54 -9.96 -20.60
CA VAL A 252 13.98 -8.83 -19.87
C VAL A 252 13.89 -7.64 -20.83
N GLU A 253 12.69 -7.16 -21.03
CA GLU A 253 12.37 -6.02 -21.88
C GLU A 253 12.08 -4.78 -21.02
N GLY A 254 12.22 -3.58 -21.63
CA GLY A 254 11.99 -2.33 -20.91
C GLY A 254 13.08 -1.99 -19.89
N LYS A 255 14.34 -2.38 -20.14
CA LYS A 255 15.47 -2.23 -19.20
C LYS A 255 15.70 -0.80 -18.69
N ILE A 256 15.32 0.23 -19.45
CA ILE A 256 15.41 1.64 -19.04
C ILE A 256 14.65 1.90 -17.73
N ASN A 257 13.59 1.14 -17.47
CA ASN A 257 12.78 1.31 -16.28
C ASN A 257 13.51 0.89 -14.99
N PHE A 258 14.53 0.03 -15.05
CA PHE A 258 15.39 -0.22 -13.88
C PHE A 258 16.21 1.02 -13.50
N ALA A 259 16.72 1.76 -14.49
CA ALA A 259 17.40 3.02 -14.23
C ALA A 259 16.43 4.07 -13.65
N LEU A 260 15.21 4.16 -14.19
CA LEU A 260 14.17 5.06 -13.67
C LEU A 260 13.70 4.69 -12.27
N LEU A 261 13.63 3.39 -11.94
CA LEU A 261 13.44 2.93 -10.56
C LEU A 261 14.57 3.42 -9.64
N GLY A 262 15.82 3.29 -10.08
CA GLY A 262 16.96 3.83 -9.35
C GLY A 262 16.86 5.35 -9.11
N VAL A 263 16.34 6.10 -10.09
CA VAL A 263 16.07 7.54 -9.93
C VAL A 263 14.97 7.80 -8.89
N ILE A 264 13.88 7.02 -8.89
CA ILE A 264 12.82 7.13 -7.88
C ILE A 264 13.37 6.85 -6.48
N ILE A 265 14.14 5.75 -6.32
CA ILE A 265 14.79 5.41 -5.04
C ILE A 265 15.70 6.56 -4.58
N GLY A 266 16.55 7.05 -5.48
CA GLY A 266 17.44 8.17 -5.21
C GLY A 266 16.72 9.45 -4.78
N ALA A 267 15.56 9.73 -5.38
CA ALA A 267 14.74 10.88 -5.01
C ALA A 267 14.11 10.76 -3.61
N VAL A 268 13.69 9.55 -3.20
CA VAL A 268 13.18 9.32 -1.84
C VAL A 268 14.32 9.44 -0.82
N LEU A 269 15.47 8.82 -1.09
CA LEU A 269 16.65 8.93 -0.23
C LEU A 269 17.13 10.38 -0.10
N MET A 270 17.20 11.11 -1.22
CA MET A 270 17.53 12.53 -1.23
C MET A 270 16.59 13.32 -0.32
N ALA A 271 15.29 13.11 -0.44
CA ALA A 271 14.30 13.85 0.35
C ALA A 271 14.34 13.49 1.86
N GLY A 272 14.84 12.30 2.21
CA GLY A 272 15.01 11.89 3.60
C GLY A 272 16.30 12.38 4.27
N VAL A 273 17.37 12.65 3.49
CA VAL A 273 18.68 12.98 4.04
C VAL A 273 19.03 14.45 3.85
N TRP A 274 18.52 15.08 2.79
CA TRP A 274 18.85 16.47 2.44
C TRP A 274 17.72 17.41 2.84
N ASP A 275 18.05 18.41 3.65
CA ASP A 275 17.18 19.54 3.92
C ASP A 275 17.58 20.71 3.00
N SER A 276 16.67 21.14 2.15
CA SER A 276 16.88 22.24 1.21
C SER A 276 16.87 23.61 1.87
N GLY A 277 16.33 23.71 3.09
CA GLY A 277 16.03 24.99 3.76
C GLY A 277 14.98 25.85 3.03
N MET A 278 14.37 25.34 1.95
CA MET A 278 13.31 26.02 1.20
C MET A 278 11.95 25.49 1.59
N GLU A 279 11.01 26.40 1.80
CA GLU A 279 9.60 26.05 2.01
C GLU A 279 8.72 26.74 0.98
N PHE A 280 7.77 26.01 0.46
CA PHE A 280 6.71 26.53 -0.41
C PHE A 280 5.39 26.47 0.34
N THR A 281 4.62 27.54 0.31
CA THR A 281 3.28 27.53 0.90
C THR A 281 2.23 27.53 -0.19
N VAL A 282 1.41 26.48 -0.23
CA VAL A 282 0.32 26.31 -1.18
C VAL A 282 -1.00 26.17 -0.42
N LEU A 283 -1.93 27.11 -0.60
CA LEU A 283 -3.19 27.17 0.16
C LEU A 283 -2.98 26.98 1.68
N GLY A 284 -1.97 27.69 2.24
CA GLY A 284 -1.63 27.61 3.67
C GLY A 284 -0.91 26.33 4.12
N VAL A 285 -0.65 25.39 3.23
CA VAL A 285 0.10 24.15 3.51
C VAL A 285 1.57 24.37 3.21
N HIS A 286 2.43 24.10 4.20
CA HIS A 286 3.87 24.19 4.05
C HIS A 286 4.42 22.93 3.41
N LEU A 287 5.10 23.07 2.27
CA LEU A 287 5.75 22.00 1.53
C LEU A 287 7.25 22.24 1.56
N THR A 288 8.02 21.24 1.97
CA THR A 288 9.48 21.32 1.95
C THR A 288 10.01 21.27 0.52
N GLY A 289 11.07 22.03 0.23
CA GLY A 289 11.68 22.09 -1.11
C GLY A 289 12.16 20.72 -1.60
N GLN A 290 12.72 19.89 -0.71
CA GLN A 290 13.12 18.52 -1.02
C GLN A 290 11.92 17.62 -1.34
N GLY A 291 10.79 17.80 -0.67
CA GLY A 291 9.54 17.07 -0.96
C GLY A 291 9.00 17.41 -2.35
N VAL A 292 8.93 18.70 -2.69
CA VAL A 292 8.50 19.16 -4.02
C VAL A 292 9.48 18.65 -5.10
N LEU A 293 10.78 18.73 -4.90
CA LEU A 293 11.77 18.22 -5.86
C LEU A 293 11.64 16.71 -6.06
N ARG A 294 11.42 15.93 -4.99
CA ARG A 294 11.14 14.49 -5.06
C ARG A 294 9.94 14.21 -5.96
N ASP A 295 8.83 14.92 -5.75
CA ASP A 295 7.59 14.69 -6.49
C ASP A 295 7.74 15.07 -7.98
N VAL A 296 8.49 16.14 -8.28
CA VAL A 296 8.86 16.49 -9.66
C VAL A 296 9.71 15.41 -10.32
N ILE A 297 10.70 14.85 -9.61
CA ILE A 297 11.53 13.75 -10.12
C ILE A 297 10.65 12.49 -10.37
N PHE A 298 9.71 12.18 -9.51
CA PHE A 298 8.77 11.07 -9.70
C PHE A 298 7.94 11.25 -10.99
N LEU A 299 7.38 12.42 -11.18
CA LEU A 299 6.61 12.74 -12.38
C LEU A 299 7.49 12.69 -13.65
N ALA A 300 8.72 13.19 -13.57
CA ALA A 300 9.67 13.12 -14.68
C ALA A 300 10.04 11.67 -15.01
N ALA A 301 10.32 10.84 -14.01
CA ALA A 301 10.62 9.42 -14.19
C ALA A 301 9.44 8.67 -14.84
N ALA A 302 8.21 8.92 -14.38
CA ALA A 302 7.00 8.35 -15.00
C ALA A 302 6.82 8.83 -16.45
N GLY A 303 7.00 10.11 -16.72
CA GLY A 303 6.94 10.68 -18.07
C GLY A 303 7.99 10.09 -19.02
N LEU A 304 9.22 9.97 -18.56
CA LEU A 304 10.31 9.32 -19.32
C LEU A 304 10.02 7.82 -19.54
N SER A 305 9.50 7.13 -18.55
CA SER A 305 9.08 5.74 -18.71
C SER A 305 8.01 5.57 -19.78
N LEU A 306 7.02 6.47 -19.83
CA LEU A 306 5.98 6.46 -20.86
C LEU A 306 6.53 6.77 -22.25
N ALA A 307 7.52 7.65 -22.36
CA ALA A 307 8.09 8.07 -23.63
C ALA A 307 9.13 7.07 -24.19
N LEU A 308 9.91 6.44 -23.32
CA LEU A 308 11.07 5.61 -23.73
C LEU A 308 10.77 4.11 -23.73
N THR A 309 9.70 3.64 -23.08
CA THR A 309 9.32 2.23 -23.09
C THR A 309 8.50 1.90 -24.34
N PRO A 310 8.91 0.94 -25.17
CA PRO A 310 8.14 0.50 -26.34
C PRO A 310 6.72 0.06 -25.99
N ALA A 311 5.76 0.34 -26.88
CA ALA A 311 4.35 0.07 -26.62
C ALA A 311 4.04 -1.44 -26.52
N ASP A 312 4.78 -2.28 -27.22
CA ASP A 312 4.70 -3.74 -27.20
C ASP A 312 5.05 -4.31 -25.81
N VAL A 313 6.05 -3.74 -25.12
CA VAL A 313 6.40 -4.12 -23.73
C VAL A 313 5.24 -3.84 -22.78
N ARG A 314 4.59 -2.68 -22.89
CA ARG A 314 3.44 -2.32 -22.06
C ARG A 314 2.21 -3.16 -22.38
N SER A 315 1.98 -3.46 -23.66
CA SER A 315 0.88 -4.34 -24.06
C SER A 315 1.09 -5.78 -23.63
N ALA A 316 2.32 -6.29 -23.65
CA ALA A 316 2.68 -7.60 -23.10
C ALA A 316 2.40 -7.67 -21.58
N ASN A 317 2.65 -6.58 -20.85
CA ASN A 317 2.28 -6.42 -19.45
C ASN A 317 0.79 -6.13 -19.23
N GLN A 318 -0.02 -6.00 -20.29
CA GLN A 318 -1.42 -5.57 -20.17
C GLN A 318 -1.56 -4.32 -19.30
N PHE A 319 -0.63 -3.36 -19.46
CA PHE A 319 -0.62 -2.13 -18.68
C PHE A 319 -1.85 -1.29 -18.97
N THR A 320 -2.61 -0.97 -17.93
CA THR A 320 -3.76 -0.05 -17.97
C THR A 320 -3.66 0.98 -16.87
N TRP A 321 -4.33 2.11 -17.00
CA TRP A 321 -4.39 3.15 -15.97
C TRP A 321 -5.46 2.88 -14.91
N GLU A 322 -6.30 1.89 -15.13
CA GLU A 322 -7.48 1.62 -14.30
C GLU A 322 -7.12 1.43 -12.81
N PRO A 323 -6.11 0.62 -12.44
CA PRO A 323 -5.75 0.45 -11.02
C PRO A 323 -5.31 1.75 -10.34
N VAL A 324 -4.51 2.58 -11.02
CA VAL A 324 -4.05 3.86 -10.46
C VAL A 324 -5.19 4.87 -10.36
N LEU A 325 -6.08 4.89 -11.34
CA LEU A 325 -7.26 5.77 -11.31
C LEU A 325 -8.25 5.36 -10.22
N GLU A 326 -8.40 4.06 -9.98
CA GLU A 326 -9.24 3.55 -8.90
C GLU A 326 -8.67 3.97 -7.54
N VAL A 327 -7.39 3.68 -7.29
CA VAL A 327 -6.69 4.12 -6.09
C VAL A 327 -6.80 5.63 -5.93
N GLY A 328 -6.52 6.42 -6.98
CA GLY A 328 -6.60 7.87 -6.93
C GLY A 328 -7.97 8.37 -6.49
N LYS A 329 -9.06 7.87 -7.08
CA LYS A 329 -10.42 8.32 -6.75
C LYS A 329 -10.85 7.90 -5.34
N LEU A 330 -10.53 6.66 -4.94
CA LEU A 330 -10.90 6.15 -3.62
C LEU A 330 -10.12 6.87 -2.50
N PHE A 331 -8.82 7.03 -2.68
CA PHE A 331 -7.98 7.71 -1.71
C PHE A 331 -8.29 9.20 -1.58
N PHE A 332 -8.72 9.86 -2.65
CA PHE A 332 -9.27 11.22 -2.53
C PHE A 332 -10.40 11.28 -1.48
N GLY A 333 -11.37 10.36 -1.57
CA GLY A 333 -12.45 10.27 -0.60
C GLY A 333 -11.95 9.93 0.80
N ILE A 334 -11.04 8.98 0.93
CA ILE A 334 -10.44 8.56 2.20
C ILE A 334 -9.70 9.72 2.86
N PHE A 335 -8.80 10.43 2.14
CA PHE A 335 -8.02 11.52 2.72
C PHE A 335 -8.86 12.72 3.16
N VAL A 336 -9.99 12.97 2.52
CA VAL A 336 -10.94 14.02 2.99
C VAL A 336 -11.73 13.54 4.21
N THR A 337 -12.23 12.31 4.18
CA THR A 337 -13.09 11.79 5.26
C THR A 337 -12.33 11.46 6.54
N ILE A 338 -11.03 11.15 6.45
CA ILE A 338 -10.19 10.83 7.61
C ILE A 338 -9.79 12.08 8.42
N VAL A 339 -9.87 13.28 7.86
CA VAL A 339 -9.44 14.53 8.50
C VAL A 339 -9.97 14.68 9.95
N PRO A 340 -11.28 14.67 10.21
CA PRO A 340 -11.78 14.80 11.57
C PRO A 340 -11.40 13.60 12.44
N VAL A 341 -11.28 12.41 11.85
CA VAL A 341 -10.91 11.19 12.59
C VAL A 341 -9.48 11.27 13.12
N LEU A 342 -8.53 11.75 12.31
CA LEU A 342 -7.14 11.93 12.76
C LEU A 342 -7.03 12.92 13.91
N GLU A 343 -7.75 14.03 13.86
CA GLU A 343 -7.75 15.02 14.95
C GLU A 343 -8.37 14.45 16.23
N MET A 344 -9.46 13.66 16.10
CA MET A 344 -10.05 12.98 17.26
C MET A 344 -9.09 11.94 17.87
N LEU A 345 -8.31 11.21 17.04
CA LEU A 345 -7.33 10.25 17.50
C LEU A 345 -6.14 10.92 18.19
N LYS A 346 -5.66 12.05 17.67
CA LYS A 346 -4.63 12.88 18.32
C LYS A 346 -5.06 13.41 19.69
N ALA A 347 -6.35 13.67 19.90
CA ALA A 347 -6.88 14.09 21.19
C ALA A 347 -6.78 12.99 22.27
N GLY A 348 -6.51 11.75 21.88
CA GLY A 348 -6.26 10.63 22.79
C GLY A 348 -7.39 10.41 23.79
N MET A 349 -7.05 10.37 25.08
CA MET A 349 -8.01 10.19 26.16
C MET A 349 -8.96 11.40 26.37
N ALA A 350 -8.65 12.56 25.81
CA ALA A 350 -9.52 13.74 25.85
C ALA A 350 -10.56 13.77 24.72
N GLY A 351 -10.44 12.88 23.72
CA GLY A 351 -11.29 12.82 22.54
C GLY A 351 -12.36 11.72 22.60
N ALA A 352 -13.20 11.68 21.57
CA ALA A 352 -14.28 10.69 21.45
C ALA A 352 -13.79 9.24 21.28
N PHE A 353 -12.51 9.04 20.94
CA PHE A 353 -11.86 7.72 20.85
C PHE A 353 -11.24 7.25 22.17
N ALA A 354 -11.43 7.94 23.31
CA ALA A 354 -10.90 7.51 24.59
C ALA A 354 -11.10 6.02 24.92
N PRO A 355 -12.26 5.39 24.65
CA PRO A 355 -12.44 3.96 24.89
C PRO A 355 -11.52 3.08 24.02
N VAL A 356 -11.24 3.50 22.78
CA VAL A 356 -10.35 2.76 21.85
C VAL A 356 -8.89 2.96 22.28
N VAL A 357 -8.51 4.18 22.65
CA VAL A 357 -7.17 4.49 23.17
C VAL A 357 -6.89 3.70 24.45
N ALA A 358 -7.88 3.56 25.33
CA ALA A 358 -7.76 2.76 26.56
C ALA A 358 -7.48 1.27 26.27
N MET A 359 -7.94 0.73 25.14
CA MET A 359 -7.66 -0.68 24.76
C MET A 359 -6.20 -0.90 24.36
N VAL A 360 -5.51 0.12 23.87
CA VAL A 360 -4.09 0.06 23.45
C VAL A 360 -3.15 0.64 24.51
N THR A 361 -3.67 0.97 25.69
CA THR A 361 -2.91 1.56 26.81
C THR A 361 -2.94 0.60 28.00
N ASN A 362 -1.78 0.32 28.59
CA ASN A 362 -1.66 -0.48 29.79
C ASN A 362 -2.13 0.30 31.03
N ALA A 363 -2.33 -0.40 32.15
CA ALA A 363 -2.78 0.21 33.41
C ALA A 363 -1.79 1.26 33.99
N ASP A 364 -0.52 1.17 33.63
CA ASP A 364 0.54 2.13 34.00
C ASP A 364 0.65 3.34 33.05
N GLY A 365 -0.21 3.42 32.05
CA GLY A 365 -0.22 4.48 31.03
C GLY A 365 0.72 4.25 29.85
N THR A 366 1.48 3.17 29.81
CA THR A 366 2.36 2.83 28.68
C THR A 366 1.56 2.25 27.51
N ALA A 367 2.13 2.28 26.30
CA ALA A 367 1.52 1.68 25.13
C ALA A 367 1.52 0.14 25.21
N ASN A 368 0.40 -0.49 24.92
CA ASN A 368 0.30 -1.94 24.74
C ASN A 368 0.62 -2.31 23.28
N ASN A 369 1.87 -2.64 23.02
CA ASN A 369 2.36 -2.87 21.64
C ASN A 369 1.69 -4.07 20.97
N ALA A 370 1.38 -5.13 21.72
CA ALA A 370 0.63 -6.27 21.21
C ALA A 370 -0.77 -5.84 20.74
N MET A 371 -1.48 -5.03 21.55
CA MET A 371 -2.79 -4.51 21.16
C MET A 371 -2.71 -3.54 19.98
N TYR A 372 -1.68 -2.67 19.90
CA TYR A 372 -1.44 -1.86 18.72
C TYR A 372 -1.29 -2.72 17.46
N PHE A 373 -0.50 -3.78 17.51
CA PHE A 373 -0.32 -4.71 16.40
C PHE A 373 -1.64 -5.36 15.96
N TRP A 374 -2.37 -5.97 16.92
CA TRP A 374 -3.59 -6.71 16.61
C TRP A 374 -4.74 -5.81 16.17
N MET A 375 -4.91 -4.65 16.79
CA MET A 375 -5.99 -3.72 16.41
C MET A 375 -5.70 -3.06 15.05
N THR A 376 -4.45 -2.62 14.82
CA THR A 376 -4.03 -2.11 13.50
C THR A 376 -4.21 -3.19 12.45
N GLY A 377 -3.76 -4.41 12.72
CA GLY A 377 -3.84 -5.52 11.79
C GLY A 377 -5.25 -6.00 11.51
N ALA A 378 -6.10 -6.10 12.54
CA ALA A 378 -7.51 -6.44 12.34
C ALA A 378 -8.21 -5.43 11.44
N LEU A 379 -7.94 -4.14 11.63
CA LEU A 379 -8.51 -3.10 10.78
C LEU A 379 -7.92 -3.17 9.37
N SER A 380 -6.61 -3.34 9.21
CA SER A 380 -5.92 -3.46 7.91
C SER A 380 -6.37 -4.68 7.11
N GLY A 381 -6.73 -5.77 7.77
CA GLY A 381 -7.23 -6.96 7.08
C GLY A 381 -8.59 -6.77 6.40
N PHE A 382 -9.37 -5.77 6.77
CA PHE A 382 -10.69 -5.47 6.21
C PHE A 382 -10.78 -4.12 5.51
N LEU A 383 -9.86 -3.22 5.82
CA LEU A 383 -9.76 -1.90 5.23
C LEU A 383 -8.39 -1.78 4.57
N ASP A 384 -8.21 -0.79 3.71
CA ASP A 384 -6.90 -0.54 3.12
C ASP A 384 -5.85 -0.23 4.21
N ASN A 385 -4.64 -0.75 4.02
CA ASN A 385 -3.55 -0.68 4.99
C ASN A 385 -3.05 0.76 5.25
N ALA A 386 -3.09 1.64 4.25
CA ALA A 386 -2.55 2.99 4.34
C ALA A 386 -3.36 3.90 5.28
N PRO A 387 -4.70 4.04 5.16
CA PRO A 387 -5.48 4.81 6.12
C PRO A 387 -5.45 4.20 7.52
N THR A 388 -5.35 2.88 7.63
CA THR A 388 -5.20 2.18 8.92
C THR A 388 -3.92 2.58 9.63
N TYR A 389 -2.80 2.60 8.91
CA TYR A 389 -1.52 3.07 9.46
C TYR A 389 -1.63 4.50 10.00
N LEU A 390 -2.18 5.45 9.20
CA LEU A 390 -2.35 6.83 9.63
C LEU A 390 -3.21 6.97 10.89
N ALA A 391 -4.29 6.20 10.99
CA ALA A 391 -5.16 6.22 12.15
C ALA A 391 -4.40 5.83 13.43
N PHE A 392 -3.69 4.70 13.42
CA PHE A 392 -2.95 4.23 14.59
C PHE A 392 -1.67 5.03 14.86
N PHE A 393 -0.99 5.54 13.83
CA PHE A 393 0.12 6.47 13.97
C PHE A 393 -0.30 7.74 14.74
N ASN A 394 -1.45 8.33 14.37
CA ASN A 394 -1.98 9.50 15.07
C ASN A 394 -2.55 9.14 16.46
N MET A 395 -3.13 7.96 16.65
CA MET A 395 -3.54 7.47 17.96
C MET A 395 -2.36 7.33 18.94
N ALA A 396 -1.18 6.98 18.41
CA ALA A 396 0.07 6.90 19.17
C ALA A 396 0.77 8.27 19.37
N GLY A 397 0.07 9.37 19.12
CA GLY A 397 0.56 10.75 19.30
C GLY A 397 0.91 11.48 18.00
N GLY A 398 1.19 10.77 16.90
CA GLY A 398 1.43 11.36 15.57
C GLY A 398 2.77 12.08 15.40
N ASP A 399 3.66 12.04 16.39
CA ASP A 399 5.01 12.60 16.33
C ASP A 399 6.02 11.52 15.95
N ALA A 400 6.57 11.63 14.73
CA ALA A 400 7.52 10.64 14.22
C ALA A 400 8.81 10.59 15.04
N SER A 401 9.30 11.71 15.58
CA SER A 401 10.54 11.76 16.35
C SER A 401 10.40 10.98 17.67
N VAL A 402 9.28 11.15 18.35
CA VAL A 402 8.94 10.41 19.57
C VAL A 402 8.70 8.93 19.26
N LEU A 403 7.95 8.65 18.18
CA LEU A 403 7.62 7.28 17.80
C LEU A 403 8.84 6.48 17.32
N MET A 404 9.83 7.12 16.70
CA MET A 404 11.07 6.45 16.30
C MET A 404 12.04 6.16 17.47
N THR A 405 11.86 6.83 18.61
CA THR A 405 12.75 6.73 19.78
C THR A 405 12.04 6.05 20.96
N GLU A 406 11.30 6.81 21.75
CA GLU A 406 10.60 6.31 22.94
C GLU A 406 9.46 5.33 22.57
N GLY A 407 8.77 5.58 21.46
CA GLY A 407 7.67 4.77 20.91
C GLY A 407 8.10 3.74 19.86
N ALA A 408 9.38 3.35 19.78
CA ALA A 408 9.90 2.51 18.71
C ALA A 408 9.16 1.17 18.56
N LEU A 409 8.86 0.49 19.67
CA LEU A 409 8.08 -0.74 19.65
C LEU A 409 6.62 -0.51 19.21
N THR A 410 6.04 0.62 19.56
CA THR A 410 4.68 0.98 19.14
C THR A 410 4.63 1.26 17.65
N LEU A 411 5.58 2.03 17.10
CA LEU A 411 5.68 2.28 15.67
C LEU A 411 5.97 1.00 14.88
N MET A 412 6.81 0.11 15.42
CA MET A 412 7.06 -1.22 14.86
C MET A 412 5.77 -2.05 14.83
N ALA A 413 5.01 -2.08 15.93
CA ALA A 413 3.75 -2.80 16.01
C ALA A 413 2.70 -2.27 15.01
N ILE A 414 2.57 -0.95 14.87
CA ILE A 414 1.68 -0.30 13.89
C ILE A 414 2.11 -0.63 12.46
N SER A 415 3.42 -0.54 12.18
CA SER A 415 3.97 -0.83 10.85
C SER A 415 3.78 -2.30 10.46
N MET A 416 4.07 -3.23 11.38
CA MET A 416 3.82 -4.66 11.19
C MET A 416 2.33 -4.95 11.01
N GLY A 417 1.48 -4.41 11.89
CA GLY A 417 0.04 -4.63 11.84
C GLY A 417 -0.57 -4.17 10.52
N SER A 418 -0.24 -2.96 10.10
CA SER A 418 -0.78 -2.40 8.84
C SER A 418 -0.32 -3.17 7.61
N VAL A 419 0.98 -3.50 7.50
CA VAL A 419 1.54 -4.14 6.31
C VAL A 419 1.29 -5.65 6.30
N PHE A 420 1.59 -6.36 7.39
CA PHE A 420 1.52 -7.83 7.41
C PHE A 420 0.07 -8.33 7.35
N MET A 421 -0.83 -7.72 8.12
CA MET A 421 -2.21 -8.18 8.19
C MET A 421 -3.09 -7.67 7.04
N GLY A 422 -2.59 -6.77 6.20
CA GLY A 422 -3.16 -6.50 4.88
C GLY A 422 -3.29 -7.76 4.02
N ALA A 423 -2.46 -8.78 4.29
CA ALA A 423 -2.55 -10.10 3.69
C ALA A 423 -3.75 -10.94 4.14
N ASN A 424 -4.47 -10.55 5.19
CA ASN A 424 -5.54 -11.39 5.77
C ASN A 424 -6.77 -11.53 4.87
N SER A 425 -7.01 -10.58 3.96
CA SER A 425 -8.10 -10.67 3.00
C SER A 425 -7.72 -10.11 1.63
N TYR A 426 -8.58 -10.32 0.64
CA TYR A 426 -8.39 -9.76 -0.69
C TYR A 426 -8.51 -8.23 -0.74
N ILE A 427 -9.22 -7.63 0.21
CA ILE A 427 -9.49 -6.18 0.26
C ILE A 427 -8.52 -5.42 1.17
N GLY A 428 -7.71 -6.11 1.97
CA GLY A 428 -6.79 -5.47 2.91
C GLY A 428 -5.61 -4.72 2.26
N ASN A 429 -5.32 -5.00 0.99
CA ASN A 429 -4.33 -4.24 0.20
C ASN A 429 -4.67 -4.33 -1.29
N ALA A 430 -4.51 -3.23 -2.04
CA ALA A 430 -4.84 -3.13 -3.46
C ALA A 430 -4.19 -4.23 -4.35
N PRO A 431 -2.90 -4.60 -4.19
CA PRO A 431 -2.28 -5.66 -4.99
C PRO A 431 -2.93 -7.04 -4.80
N ASN A 432 -3.59 -7.32 -3.66
CA ASN A 432 -4.24 -8.61 -3.42
C ASN A 432 -5.33 -8.88 -4.46
N PHE A 433 -6.24 -7.92 -4.61
CA PHE A 433 -7.35 -8.03 -5.56
C PHE A 433 -6.86 -8.07 -7.01
N MET A 434 -5.81 -7.29 -7.32
CA MET A 434 -5.18 -7.29 -8.64
C MET A 434 -4.61 -8.66 -8.99
N VAL A 435 -3.90 -9.32 -8.08
CA VAL A 435 -3.38 -10.69 -8.26
C VAL A 435 -4.52 -11.67 -8.54
N VAL A 436 -5.58 -11.62 -7.74
CA VAL A 436 -6.77 -12.47 -7.92
C VAL A 436 -7.38 -12.28 -9.31
N ALA A 437 -7.57 -11.03 -9.73
CA ALA A 437 -8.16 -10.72 -11.03
C ALA A 437 -7.28 -11.23 -12.19
N ILE A 438 -5.96 -11.05 -12.12
CA ILE A 438 -5.03 -11.52 -13.16
C ILE A 438 -5.05 -13.06 -13.25
N VAL A 439 -5.03 -13.76 -12.12
CA VAL A 439 -5.06 -15.24 -12.05
C VAL A 439 -6.37 -15.78 -12.61
N GLN A 440 -7.51 -15.20 -12.22
CA GLN A 440 -8.84 -15.61 -12.69
C GLN A 440 -9.04 -15.32 -14.19
N ASN A 441 -8.55 -14.19 -14.69
CA ASN A 441 -8.58 -13.87 -16.13
C ASN A 441 -7.79 -14.85 -16.99
N ARG A 442 -6.83 -15.57 -16.42
CA ARG A 442 -6.09 -16.66 -17.06
C ARG A 442 -6.78 -18.04 -16.90
N GLY A 443 -7.98 -18.07 -16.35
CA GLY A 443 -8.77 -19.31 -16.16
C GLY A 443 -8.31 -20.17 -14.99
N LEU A 444 -7.41 -19.70 -14.15
CA LEU A 444 -6.95 -20.40 -12.97
C LEU A 444 -7.87 -20.11 -11.77
N LYS A 445 -8.06 -21.11 -10.89
CA LYS A 445 -8.96 -20.99 -9.76
C LYS A 445 -8.26 -20.31 -8.56
N MET A 446 -8.96 -19.35 -7.98
CA MET A 446 -8.62 -18.75 -6.69
C MET A 446 -9.68 -19.14 -5.64
N PRO A 447 -9.34 -19.17 -4.34
CA PRO A 447 -10.33 -19.34 -3.29
C PRO A 447 -11.42 -18.25 -3.38
N SER A 448 -12.64 -18.58 -2.96
CA SER A 448 -13.63 -17.54 -2.69
C SER A 448 -13.14 -16.62 -1.57
N PHE A 449 -13.77 -15.45 -1.38
CA PHE A 449 -13.40 -14.52 -0.31
C PHE A 449 -13.31 -15.21 1.07
N PHE A 450 -14.35 -15.95 1.46
CA PHE A 450 -14.34 -16.69 2.72
C PHE A 450 -13.36 -17.88 2.71
N GLY A 451 -13.17 -18.52 1.56
CA GLY A 451 -12.14 -19.56 1.39
C GLY A 451 -10.75 -19.03 1.62
N TYR A 452 -10.45 -17.81 1.15
CA TYR A 452 -9.17 -17.16 1.39
C TYR A 452 -8.97 -16.78 2.88
N LEU A 453 -10.04 -16.33 3.56
CA LEU A 453 -9.97 -16.08 5.00
C LEU A 453 -9.61 -17.36 5.79
N LEU A 454 -10.05 -18.53 5.36
CA LEU A 454 -9.63 -19.80 6.00
C LEU A 454 -8.13 -20.06 5.81
N TRP A 455 -7.57 -19.72 4.65
CA TRP A 455 -6.12 -19.79 4.42
C TRP A 455 -5.35 -18.81 5.33
N SER A 456 -5.80 -17.57 5.41
CA SER A 456 -5.14 -16.56 6.25
C SER A 456 -5.25 -16.90 7.75
N VAL A 457 -6.41 -17.30 8.23
CA VAL A 457 -6.61 -17.73 9.63
C VAL A 457 -5.76 -18.95 9.96
N GLY A 458 -5.70 -19.94 9.06
CA GLY A 458 -4.97 -21.18 9.30
C GLY A 458 -3.44 -21.01 9.23
N ILE A 459 -2.93 -20.05 8.47
CA ILE A 459 -1.49 -19.89 8.23
C ILE A 459 -0.94 -18.60 8.86
N LEU A 460 -1.57 -17.44 8.58
CA LEU A 460 -1.03 -16.16 9.01
C LEU A 460 -1.26 -15.89 10.49
N ILE A 461 -2.43 -16.21 11.04
CA ILE A 461 -2.70 -15.95 12.46
C ILE A 461 -1.72 -16.70 13.39
N PRO A 462 -1.41 -17.99 13.19
CA PRO A 462 -0.35 -18.65 13.98
C PRO A 462 1.02 -17.98 13.88
N ILE A 463 1.40 -17.51 12.69
CA ILE A 463 2.66 -16.77 12.48
C ILE A 463 2.61 -15.43 13.22
N PHE A 464 1.49 -14.69 13.13
CA PHE A 464 1.35 -13.41 13.81
C PHE A 464 1.33 -13.53 15.35
N LEU A 465 0.76 -14.61 15.88
CA LEU A 465 0.86 -14.93 17.30
C LEU A 465 2.32 -15.17 17.73
N LEU A 466 3.06 -15.91 16.91
CA LEU A 466 4.49 -16.12 17.14
C LEU A 466 5.28 -14.81 17.09
N LEU A 467 5.03 -13.95 16.10
CA LEU A 467 5.68 -12.64 16.00
C LEU A 467 5.34 -11.73 17.19
N THR A 468 4.08 -11.76 17.65
CA THR A 468 3.67 -11.02 18.86
C THR A 468 4.49 -11.46 20.06
N TRP A 469 4.62 -12.75 20.26
CA TRP A 469 5.39 -13.31 21.38
C TRP A 469 6.88 -13.01 21.28
N LEU A 470 7.46 -13.03 20.08
CA LEU A 470 8.90 -12.83 19.90
C LEU A 470 9.34 -11.36 19.96
N TYR A 471 8.48 -10.43 19.53
CA TYR A 471 8.90 -9.06 19.25
C TYR A 471 8.10 -7.98 19.97
N LEU A 472 6.92 -8.28 20.52
CA LEU A 472 6.02 -7.27 21.06
C LEU A 472 5.58 -7.48 22.54
N VAL A 473 6.00 -8.59 23.14
CA VAL A 473 5.69 -8.93 24.56
C VAL A 473 6.95 -8.94 25.42
#